data_65fed783b77e99bbec4c0a2952e43d4e
#
_entry.id   65fed783b77e99bbec4c0a2952e43d4e
#
_cell.length_a   1.000
_cell.length_b   1.000
_cell.length_c   1.000
_cell.angle_alpha   90.00
_cell.angle_beta   90.00
_cell.angle_gamma   90.00
#
_symmetry.space_group_name_H-M   'P 1'
#
loop_
_entity.id
_entity.type
_entity.pdbx_description
1 polymer ?
#
loop_
_entity_poly.entity_id
_entity_poly.type
_entity_poly.pdbx_seq_one_letter_code
_entity_poly.pdbx_strand_id
1 'polypeptide(L)'
;MDDNFSPRVKDVITYSKEEALRLGHDFIGTEHLMLGILRDGQGKAINILNSISVDLDHLRRKVEILSPANPVAERNNEKKNLHLTRQAERALRTTFLEAKVFQSTSISTAHLLLCILRNENDPTTKLLNKLKIDYETVKEKFISMTANEEDFMENLPKAESYNDDPGQDDSLRGDGGFSNPAQGNKANKKSKTPVLDNFGRDLTELAEEGKLDPVVGREKEIERVSQILSRRKKNNPLLIGEPGVGKSAIAEGLALRIIQKKVSRILFNKRVVTLDLASLVAGTKYRGQFEERMKAVMNELEKNDDIILFIDEIHTIVGAGGATGSLDASNMFKPALARGEIQCIGATTLDEYRQYIEKDGALERRFQKVIVEPTSVPETITILNNIKNKYEDHHNVIYTQEAIEACVKLTDRYMSERFLPDKAIDALDEAGSRVHITNIDVPKQILDLERQLEEVRELKNSVVKKQKYEEAAKLRDDEKRIEKELAIAQEQWEEDSKNNRVTVTEDNVADVVSMMTGIPVNRIAQTESNKLAKLPELIKGKVIGQDEAVQKIAKSIQRNRAGLKDPNKPIGSFIFLGQTGVGKTQLAKVCLLYTS
;
A
#
# COMPACT_ATOMS: atom_id res chain seq x y z
N MET A 1 -5.40 7.65 -14.29
CA MET A 1 -6.02 8.67 -13.43
C MET A 1 -7.17 9.43 -14.11
N ASP A 2 -7.34 9.31 -15.42
CA ASP A 2 -8.29 10.15 -16.18
C ASP A 2 -9.72 9.62 -16.31
N ASP A 3 -9.98 8.38 -15.89
CA ASP A 3 -11.28 7.73 -16.16
C ASP A 3 -12.42 8.15 -15.22
N ASN A 4 -12.11 8.73 -14.07
CA ASN A 4 -13.12 9.13 -13.08
C ASN A 4 -13.53 10.61 -13.14
N PHE A 5 -12.91 11.42 -14.01
CA PHE A 5 -13.29 12.81 -14.21
C PHE A 5 -14.52 12.92 -15.11
N SER A 6 -15.48 13.73 -14.71
CA SER A 6 -16.61 14.06 -15.60
C SER A 6 -16.08 14.71 -16.89
N PRO A 7 -16.78 14.56 -18.03
CA PRO A 7 -16.38 15.18 -19.30
C PRO A 7 -16.07 16.69 -19.14
N ARG A 8 -16.88 17.39 -18.37
CA ARG A 8 -16.67 18.83 -18.08
C ARG A 8 -15.40 19.15 -17.32
N VAL A 9 -14.97 18.30 -16.39
CA VAL A 9 -13.68 18.53 -15.70
C VAL A 9 -12.51 18.36 -16.66
N LYS A 10 -12.61 17.44 -17.63
CA LYS A 10 -11.63 17.29 -18.71
C LYS A 10 -11.58 18.54 -19.59
N ASP A 11 -12.74 19.11 -19.92
CA ASP A 11 -12.84 20.36 -20.68
C ASP A 11 -12.22 21.53 -19.89
N VAL A 12 -12.51 21.66 -18.59
CA VAL A 12 -11.91 22.68 -17.72
C VAL A 12 -10.38 22.57 -17.69
N ILE A 13 -9.82 21.36 -17.63
CA ILE A 13 -8.36 21.17 -17.69
C ILE A 13 -7.81 21.62 -19.04
N THR A 14 -8.53 21.36 -20.14
CA THR A 14 -8.14 21.82 -21.47
C THR A 14 -8.20 23.34 -21.58
N TYR A 15 -9.28 23.96 -21.09
CA TYR A 15 -9.41 25.42 -21.03
C TYR A 15 -8.33 26.05 -20.16
N SER A 16 -7.94 25.40 -19.05
CA SER A 16 -6.85 25.88 -18.20
C SER A 16 -5.50 25.92 -18.92
N LYS A 17 -5.23 24.94 -19.81
CA LYS A 17 -4.05 24.96 -20.69
C LYS A 17 -4.10 26.11 -21.69
N GLU A 18 -5.27 26.32 -22.30
CA GLU A 18 -5.45 27.41 -23.27
C GLU A 18 -5.33 28.80 -22.61
N GLU A 19 -5.86 28.98 -21.40
CA GLU A 19 -5.73 30.22 -20.63
C GLU A 19 -4.27 30.48 -20.20
N ALA A 20 -3.53 29.44 -19.81
CA ALA A 20 -2.09 29.57 -19.52
C ALA A 20 -1.29 30.01 -20.75
N LEU A 21 -1.60 29.41 -21.92
CA LEU A 21 -0.98 29.82 -23.20
C LEU A 21 -1.38 31.25 -23.58
N ARG A 22 -2.65 31.63 -23.40
CA ARG A 22 -3.15 33.00 -23.68
C ARG A 22 -2.42 34.06 -22.83
N LEU A 23 -2.09 33.70 -21.57
CA LEU A 23 -1.35 34.57 -20.68
C LEU A 23 0.19 34.49 -20.86
N GLY A 24 0.66 33.64 -21.79
CA GLY A 24 2.10 33.49 -22.09
C GLY A 24 2.88 32.76 -21.01
N HIS A 25 2.24 31.90 -20.23
CA HIS A 25 2.89 31.11 -19.18
C HIS A 25 3.32 29.75 -19.71
N ASP A 26 4.38 29.20 -19.13
CA ASP A 26 4.92 27.87 -19.43
C ASP A 26 4.52 26.82 -18.38
N PHE A 27 3.64 27.18 -17.46
CA PHE A 27 3.09 26.32 -16.42
C PHE A 27 1.59 26.53 -16.24
N ILE A 28 0.92 25.55 -15.64
CA ILE A 28 -0.50 25.61 -15.27
C ILE A 28 -0.58 25.67 -13.74
N GLY A 29 -1.01 26.82 -13.21
CA GLY A 29 -1.25 27.02 -11.77
C GLY A 29 -2.74 26.90 -11.42
N THR A 30 -3.06 27.09 -10.14
CA THR A 30 -4.43 27.10 -9.61
C THR A 30 -5.26 28.25 -10.16
N GLU A 31 -4.64 29.38 -10.48
CA GLU A 31 -5.24 30.51 -11.18
C GLU A 31 -5.73 30.12 -12.56
N HIS A 32 -4.98 29.32 -13.32
CA HIS A 32 -5.39 28.84 -14.63
C HIS A 32 -6.52 27.82 -14.52
N LEU A 33 -6.51 26.95 -13.48
CA LEU A 33 -7.64 26.05 -13.20
C LEU A 33 -8.91 26.84 -12.89
N MET A 34 -8.80 27.93 -12.13
CA MET A 34 -9.93 28.81 -11.85
C MET A 34 -10.44 29.53 -13.08
N LEU A 35 -9.54 30.04 -13.94
CA LEU A 35 -9.92 30.63 -15.24
C LEU A 35 -10.58 29.62 -16.17
N GLY A 36 -10.13 28.37 -16.17
CA GLY A 36 -10.76 27.26 -16.90
C GLY A 36 -12.18 26.98 -16.44
N ILE A 37 -12.44 26.99 -15.12
CA ILE A 37 -13.79 26.87 -14.55
C ILE A 37 -14.68 28.03 -15.00
N LEU A 38 -14.17 29.25 -14.93
CA LEU A 38 -14.93 30.46 -15.35
C LEU A 38 -15.21 30.48 -16.85
N ARG A 39 -14.29 29.94 -17.67
CA ARG A 39 -14.46 29.85 -19.13
C ARG A 39 -15.49 28.79 -19.55
N ASP A 40 -15.59 27.67 -18.84
CA ASP A 40 -16.62 26.66 -19.05
C ASP A 40 -18.01 27.29 -18.92
N GLY A 41 -18.17 28.27 -18.05
CA GLY A 41 -19.39 29.07 -17.89
C GLY A 41 -20.63 28.26 -17.47
N GLN A 42 -20.50 26.97 -17.33
CA GLN A 42 -21.54 26.01 -16.98
C GLN A 42 -20.99 24.96 -16.00
N GLY A 43 -21.88 24.26 -15.28
CA GLY A 43 -21.50 23.22 -14.36
C GLY A 43 -21.71 23.59 -12.90
N LYS A 44 -21.54 22.59 -12.01
CA LYS A 44 -21.89 22.74 -10.58
C LYS A 44 -21.09 23.85 -9.88
N ALA A 45 -19.83 24.08 -10.26
CA ALA A 45 -19.01 25.17 -9.71
C ALA A 45 -19.58 26.55 -10.02
N ILE A 46 -19.95 26.79 -11.27
CA ILE A 46 -20.53 28.06 -11.71
C ILE A 46 -21.92 28.30 -11.07
N ASN A 47 -22.74 27.26 -10.98
CA ASN A 47 -24.04 27.35 -10.30
C ASN A 47 -23.87 27.75 -8.81
N ILE A 48 -22.85 27.22 -8.13
CA ILE A 48 -22.55 27.60 -6.75
C ILE A 48 -22.11 29.07 -6.68
N LEU A 49 -21.17 29.49 -7.55
CA LEU A 49 -20.69 30.87 -7.58
C LEU A 49 -21.86 31.87 -7.85
N ASN A 50 -22.75 31.53 -8.76
CA ASN A 50 -23.95 32.32 -9.03
C ASN A 50 -24.92 32.36 -7.84
N SER A 51 -25.06 31.24 -7.11
CA SER A 51 -25.91 31.15 -5.89
C SER A 51 -25.39 32.01 -4.74
N ILE A 52 -24.09 32.29 -4.71
CA ILE A 52 -23.43 33.20 -3.76
C ILE A 52 -23.44 34.66 -4.26
N SER A 53 -24.08 34.92 -5.43
CA SER A 53 -24.15 36.25 -6.08
C SER A 53 -22.77 36.84 -6.43
N VAL A 54 -21.85 36.02 -6.88
CA VAL A 54 -20.50 36.41 -7.31
C VAL A 54 -20.58 36.93 -8.74
N ASP A 55 -20.05 38.13 -8.99
CA ASP A 55 -19.85 38.65 -10.36
C ASP A 55 -18.67 37.89 -11.01
N LEU A 56 -18.98 36.98 -11.94
CA LEU A 56 -18.03 36.13 -12.63
C LEU A 56 -17.01 36.92 -13.46
N ASP A 57 -17.45 38.04 -14.10
CA ASP A 57 -16.55 38.89 -14.88
C ASP A 57 -15.56 39.66 -14.00
N HIS A 58 -16.06 40.13 -12.86
CA HIS A 58 -15.19 40.76 -11.85
C HIS A 58 -14.19 39.77 -11.29
N LEU A 59 -14.60 38.55 -10.96
CA LEU A 59 -13.74 37.48 -10.47
C LEU A 59 -12.67 37.12 -11.51
N ARG A 60 -13.06 36.98 -12.79
CA ARG A 60 -12.13 36.68 -13.88
C ARG A 60 -11.03 37.73 -13.99
N ARG A 61 -11.37 39.02 -14.00
CA ARG A 61 -10.38 40.11 -14.04
C ARG A 61 -9.44 40.10 -12.83
N LYS A 62 -9.96 39.77 -11.65
CA LYS A 62 -9.16 39.68 -10.43
C LYS A 62 -8.17 38.50 -10.46
N VAL A 63 -8.58 37.35 -11.00
CA VAL A 63 -7.71 36.19 -11.15
C VAL A 63 -6.65 36.46 -12.23
N GLU A 64 -6.99 37.11 -13.33
CA GLU A 64 -6.01 37.54 -14.36
C GLU A 64 -4.95 38.52 -13.82
N ILE A 65 -5.29 39.38 -12.87
CA ILE A 65 -4.34 40.30 -12.23
C ILE A 65 -3.33 39.53 -11.36
N LEU A 66 -3.68 38.39 -10.79
CA LEU A 66 -2.75 37.54 -10.02
C LEU A 66 -1.66 36.93 -10.90
N SER A 67 -1.96 36.70 -12.16
CA SER A 67 -1.08 36.09 -13.15
C SER A 67 -0.95 37.02 -14.37
N PRO A 68 -0.14 38.08 -14.27
CA PRO A 68 -0.02 39.07 -15.36
C PRO A 68 0.61 38.40 -16.59
N ALA A 69 0.03 38.72 -17.76
CA ALA A 69 0.50 38.21 -19.04
C ALA A 69 1.99 38.52 -19.27
N ASN A 70 2.75 37.55 -19.74
CA ASN A 70 4.17 37.68 -20.04
C ASN A 70 4.37 37.99 -21.53
N PRO A 71 4.62 39.27 -21.92
CA PRO A 71 4.64 39.68 -23.33
C PRO A 71 5.83 39.11 -24.13
N VAL A 72 6.81 38.48 -23.48
CA VAL A 72 8.00 37.93 -24.14
C VAL A 72 7.76 36.53 -24.71
N ALA A 73 6.73 35.83 -24.26
CA ALA A 73 6.44 34.43 -24.66
C ALA A 73 5.63 34.29 -25.96
N GLU A 74 5.05 35.37 -26.49
CA GLU A 74 4.22 35.32 -27.69
C GLU A 74 4.96 34.92 -28.98
N ARG A 75 6.28 34.88 -28.99
CA ARG A 75 7.10 34.59 -30.19
C ARG A 75 7.53 33.13 -30.37
N ASN A 76 7.27 32.24 -29.41
CA ASN A 76 7.71 30.84 -29.47
C ASN A 76 6.59 29.84 -29.12
N ASN A 77 5.38 30.03 -29.63
CA ASN A 77 4.21 29.18 -29.36
C ASN A 77 4.14 27.93 -30.26
N GLU A 78 5.22 27.20 -30.46
CA GLU A 78 5.14 25.84 -31.00
C GLU A 78 5.33 24.83 -29.86
N LYS A 79 4.19 24.15 -29.50
CA LYS A 79 4.12 22.91 -28.73
C LYS A 79 5.02 22.81 -27.46
N LYS A 80 4.83 23.69 -26.48
CA LYS A 80 5.39 23.45 -25.14
C LYS A 80 4.47 22.53 -24.34
N ASN A 81 4.98 21.43 -23.84
CA ASN A 81 4.35 20.66 -22.80
C ASN A 81 4.30 21.51 -21.53
N LEU A 82 3.12 22.06 -21.21
CA LEU A 82 2.92 22.87 -20.01
C LEU A 82 2.96 21.98 -18.77
N HIS A 83 3.83 22.31 -17.82
CA HIS A 83 3.93 21.60 -16.55
C HIS A 83 2.92 22.13 -15.55
N LEU A 84 2.32 21.25 -14.77
CA LEU A 84 1.48 21.65 -13.63
C LEU A 84 2.36 22.17 -12.50
N THR A 85 1.95 23.25 -11.85
CA THR A 85 2.55 23.65 -10.57
C THR A 85 2.24 22.61 -9.50
N ARG A 86 3.09 22.50 -8.48
CA ARG A 86 2.84 21.58 -7.35
C ARG A 86 1.47 21.79 -6.68
N GLN A 87 1.00 23.03 -6.66
CA GLN A 87 -0.29 23.40 -6.08
C GLN A 87 -1.46 22.93 -6.96
N ALA A 88 -1.38 23.15 -8.29
CA ALA A 88 -2.37 22.69 -9.24
C ALA A 88 -2.42 21.15 -9.32
N GLU A 89 -1.26 20.50 -9.33
CA GLU A 89 -1.16 19.04 -9.30
C GLU A 89 -1.80 18.46 -8.03
N ARG A 90 -1.52 19.06 -6.87
CA ARG A 90 -2.13 18.67 -5.60
C ARG A 90 -3.63 18.87 -5.62
N ALA A 91 -4.15 20.00 -6.13
CA ALA A 91 -5.58 20.25 -6.25
C ALA A 91 -6.26 19.18 -7.11
N LEU A 92 -5.69 18.82 -8.27
CA LEU A 92 -6.23 17.80 -9.15
C LEU A 92 -6.19 16.39 -8.52
N ARG A 93 -5.11 16.04 -7.82
CA ARG A 93 -5.01 14.74 -7.12
C ARG A 93 -6.00 14.63 -5.97
N THR A 94 -6.21 15.72 -5.21
CA THR A 94 -7.13 15.72 -4.07
C THR A 94 -8.60 15.79 -4.49
N THR A 95 -8.92 16.18 -5.73
CA THR A 95 -10.30 16.25 -6.24
C THR A 95 -11.02 14.90 -6.19
N PHE A 96 -10.29 13.80 -6.38
CA PHE A 96 -10.83 12.45 -6.22
C PHE A 96 -11.22 12.13 -4.77
N LEU A 97 -10.39 12.57 -3.82
CA LEU A 97 -10.68 12.40 -2.40
C LEU A 97 -11.89 13.24 -1.97
N GLU A 98 -11.99 14.47 -2.49
CA GLU A 98 -13.12 15.35 -2.22
C GLU A 98 -14.43 14.77 -2.77
N ALA A 99 -14.43 14.20 -3.98
CA ALA A 99 -15.60 13.54 -4.55
C ALA A 99 -16.05 12.33 -3.71
N LYS A 100 -15.09 11.57 -3.13
CA LYS A 100 -15.40 10.48 -2.18
C LYS A 100 -16.03 10.99 -0.88
N VAL A 101 -15.57 12.11 -0.35
CA VAL A 101 -16.13 12.72 0.88
C VAL A 101 -17.61 13.04 0.69
N PHE A 102 -18.00 13.48 -0.51
CA PHE A 102 -19.39 13.78 -0.87
C PHE A 102 -20.15 12.58 -1.48
N GLN A 103 -19.60 11.38 -1.41
CA GLN A 103 -20.19 10.14 -1.96
C GLN A 103 -20.63 10.26 -3.43
N SER A 104 -19.99 11.15 -4.18
CA SER A 104 -20.35 11.42 -5.57
C SER A 104 -19.78 10.33 -6.49
N THR A 105 -20.61 9.80 -7.39
CA THR A 105 -20.23 8.77 -8.36
C THR A 105 -19.29 9.28 -9.46
N SER A 106 -19.26 10.60 -9.68
CA SER A 106 -18.39 11.25 -10.67
C SER A 106 -17.77 12.52 -10.12
N ILE A 107 -16.54 12.82 -10.55
CA ILE A 107 -15.83 14.04 -10.16
C ILE A 107 -16.36 15.23 -10.95
N SER A 108 -17.03 16.16 -10.28
CA SER A 108 -17.62 17.38 -10.87
C SER A 108 -16.70 18.59 -10.72
N THR A 109 -17.02 19.69 -11.44
CA THR A 109 -16.30 20.97 -11.35
C THR A 109 -16.39 21.61 -9.97
N ALA A 110 -17.45 21.31 -9.18
CA ALA A 110 -17.57 21.77 -7.79
C ALA A 110 -16.52 21.16 -6.89
N HIS A 111 -16.21 19.86 -7.06
CA HIS A 111 -15.13 19.21 -6.30
C HIS A 111 -13.77 19.85 -6.61
N LEU A 112 -13.52 20.24 -7.87
CA LEU A 112 -12.29 20.93 -8.24
C LEU A 112 -12.21 22.32 -7.59
N LEU A 113 -13.30 23.08 -7.55
CA LEU A 113 -13.37 24.37 -6.88
C LEU A 113 -13.11 24.24 -5.36
N LEU A 114 -13.70 23.24 -4.71
CA LEU A 114 -13.45 22.94 -3.29
C LEU A 114 -11.98 22.60 -3.04
N CYS A 115 -11.34 21.83 -3.91
CA CYS A 115 -9.93 21.50 -3.79
C CYS A 115 -8.99 22.71 -3.96
N ILE A 116 -9.34 23.66 -4.84
CA ILE A 116 -8.61 24.93 -4.97
C ILE A 116 -8.71 25.72 -3.65
N LEU A 117 -9.92 25.83 -3.09
CA LEU A 117 -10.18 26.58 -1.85
C LEU A 117 -9.57 25.96 -0.60
N ARG A 118 -9.24 24.68 -0.63
CA ARG A 118 -8.66 23.96 0.53
C ARG A 118 -7.22 24.38 0.86
N ASN A 119 -6.51 25.00 -0.06
CA ASN A 119 -5.13 25.40 0.14
C ASN A 119 -5.04 26.88 0.55
N GLU A 120 -5.10 27.19 1.85
CA GLU A 120 -5.11 28.56 2.39
C GLU A 120 -3.87 29.38 2.03
N ASN A 121 -2.74 28.73 1.70
CA ASN A 121 -1.51 29.43 1.34
C ASN A 121 -1.45 29.82 -0.15
N ASP A 122 -2.37 29.34 -0.96
CA ASP A 122 -2.42 29.60 -2.38
C ASP A 122 -2.89 31.05 -2.69
N PRO A 123 -2.24 31.78 -3.60
CA PRO A 123 -2.65 33.13 -3.99
C PRO A 123 -4.09 33.21 -4.50
N THR A 124 -4.52 32.20 -5.28
CA THR A 124 -5.89 32.12 -5.81
C THR A 124 -6.91 31.97 -4.68
N THR A 125 -6.63 31.10 -3.72
CA THR A 125 -7.49 30.91 -2.55
C THR A 125 -7.56 32.17 -1.68
N LYS A 126 -6.43 32.84 -1.47
CA LYS A 126 -6.40 34.13 -0.73
C LYS A 126 -7.24 35.21 -1.41
N LEU A 127 -7.25 35.23 -2.74
CA LEU A 127 -8.11 36.15 -3.49
C LEU A 127 -9.59 35.79 -3.33
N LEU A 128 -9.94 34.50 -3.47
CA LEU A 128 -11.30 34.00 -3.32
C LEU A 128 -11.86 34.30 -1.92
N ASN A 129 -11.06 34.06 -0.89
CA ASN A 129 -11.42 34.38 0.50
C ASN A 129 -11.68 35.89 0.73
N LYS A 130 -10.89 36.78 0.10
CA LYS A 130 -11.15 38.23 0.13
C LYS A 130 -12.47 38.62 -0.51
N LEU A 131 -12.96 37.84 -1.46
CA LEU A 131 -14.26 38.00 -2.12
C LEU A 131 -15.38 37.26 -1.39
N LYS A 132 -15.12 36.77 -0.17
CA LYS A 132 -16.06 35.96 0.65
C LYS A 132 -16.47 34.64 0.00
N ILE A 133 -15.62 34.10 -0.84
CA ILE A 133 -15.76 32.77 -1.44
C ILE A 133 -14.81 31.86 -0.68
N ASP A 134 -15.23 31.35 0.46
CA ASP A 134 -14.46 30.42 1.29
C ASP A 134 -14.92 28.95 1.09
N TYR A 135 -14.11 28.02 1.58
CA TYR A 135 -14.37 26.58 1.46
C TYR A 135 -15.71 26.17 2.09
N GLU A 136 -16.02 26.67 3.31
CA GLU A 136 -17.24 26.28 4.02
C GLU A 136 -18.50 26.81 3.33
N THR A 137 -18.48 28.07 2.85
CA THR A 137 -19.61 28.65 2.10
C THR A 137 -19.90 27.89 0.81
N VAL A 138 -18.85 27.52 0.06
CA VAL A 138 -19.01 26.73 -1.19
C VAL A 138 -19.50 25.31 -0.88
N LYS A 139 -19.02 24.70 0.18
CA LYS A 139 -19.40 23.37 0.64
C LYS A 139 -20.88 23.33 1.08
N GLU A 140 -21.33 24.28 1.89
CA GLU A 140 -22.74 24.37 2.33
C GLU A 140 -23.68 24.51 1.13
N LYS A 141 -23.33 25.34 0.15
CA LYS A 141 -24.11 25.49 -1.06
C LYS A 141 -24.11 24.23 -1.93
N PHE A 142 -22.97 23.54 -2.02
CA PHE A 142 -22.89 22.28 -2.74
C PHE A 142 -23.78 21.22 -2.11
N ILE A 143 -23.75 21.06 -0.77
CA ILE A 143 -24.63 20.13 -0.03
C ILE A 143 -26.10 20.50 -0.24
N SER A 144 -26.47 21.77 -0.12
CA SER A 144 -27.86 22.19 -0.32
C SER A 144 -28.37 21.96 -1.75
N MET A 145 -27.50 22.02 -2.75
CA MET A 145 -27.87 21.72 -4.15
C MET A 145 -28.01 20.21 -4.39
N THR A 146 -27.18 19.38 -3.75
CA THR A 146 -27.28 17.92 -3.87
C THR A 146 -28.48 17.38 -3.09
N ALA A 147 -28.81 17.93 -1.93
CA ALA A 147 -30.01 17.57 -1.16
C ALA A 147 -31.29 17.88 -1.95
N ASN A 148 -31.35 19.01 -2.66
CA ASN A 148 -32.50 19.35 -3.52
C ASN A 148 -32.61 18.43 -4.74
N GLU A 149 -31.53 17.88 -5.26
CA GLU A 149 -31.54 16.87 -6.33
C GLU A 149 -32.08 15.53 -5.83
N GLU A 150 -31.79 15.13 -4.59
CA GLU A 150 -32.31 13.91 -3.94
C GLU A 150 -33.80 14.05 -3.56
N ASP A 151 -34.22 15.17 -3.00
CA ASP A 151 -35.65 15.46 -2.73
C ASP A 151 -36.51 15.51 -3.99
N PHE A 152 -35.94 15.91 -5.14
CA PHE A 152 -36.65 15.89 -6.42
C PHE A 152 -36.84 14.47 -6.99
N MET A 153 -35.90 13.56 -6.69
CA MET A 153 -36.03 12.14 -7.04
C MET A 153 -36.99 11.38 -6.11
N GLU A 154 -37.16 11.83 -4.86
CA GLU A 154 -38.03 11.20 -3.86
C GLU A 154 -39.51 11.60 -4.03
N ASN A 155 -39.80 12.71 -4.76
CA ASN A 155 -41.13 13.22 -5.01
C ASN A 155 -41.79 12.81 -6.35
N LEU A 156 -41.30 11.76 -6.99
CA LEU A 156 -42.05 11.08 -8.04
C LEU A 156 -43.16 10.22 -7.40
N PRO A 157 -44.42 10.31 -7.84
CA PRO A 157 -45.55 9.63 -7.19
C PRO A 157 -45.34 8.12 -7.19
N LYS A 158 -45.12 7.58 -6.02
CA LYS A 158 -45.17 6.14 -5.78
C LYS A 158 -46.60 5.69 -5.94
N ALA A 159 -46.85 4.77 -6.86
CA ALA A 159 -48.10 4.03 -6.94
C ALA A 159 -48.43 3.38 -5.60
N GLU A 160 -49.62 3.60 -5.12
CA GLU A 160 -50.18 3.14 -3.86
C GLU A 160 -50.02 1.62 -3.71
N SER A 161 -49.41 1.20 -2.62
CA SER A 161 -49.47 -0.18 -2.13
C SER A 161 -50.46 -0.24 -0.98
N TYR A 162 -51.58 -0.90 -1.22
CA TYR A 162 -52.50 -1.32 -0.18
C TYR A 162 -51.85 -2.39 0.71
N ASN A 163 -51.95 -2.16 2.00
CA ASN A 163 -51.79 -3.19 3.04
C ASN A 163 -53.01 -4.13 2.96
N ASP A 164 -52.78 -5.43 3.04
CA ASP A 164 -53.52 -6.28 3.96
C ASP A 164 -52.85 -7.64 4.20
N ASP A 165 -53.04 -8.17 5.36
CA ASP A 165 -52.47 -9.30 6.08
C ASP A 165 -53.19 -10.62 5.73
N PRO A 166 -52.88 -11.76 6.32
CA PRO A 166 -52.32 -12.93 5.62
C PRO A 166 -53.34 -14.04 5.34
N GLY A 167 -53.05 -14.87 4.38
CA GLY A 167 -53.76 -16.15 4.30
C GLY A 167 -53.78 -16.83 2.93
N GLN A 168 -53.06 -17.92 2.88
CA GLN A 168 -53.35 -19.15 2.13
C GLN A 168 -53.51 -19.19 0.62
N ASP A 169 -52.63 -20.01 0.08
CA ASP A 169 -52.87 -21.10 -0.88
C ASP A 169 -53.00 -20.86 -2.42
N ASP A 170 -52.19 -21.62 -3.04
CA ASP A 170 -52.38 -22.47 -4.26
C ASP A 170 -52.40 -21.85 -5.66
N SER A 171 -51.32 -22.26 -6.35
CA SER A 171 -51.33 -22.86 -7.72
C SER A 171 -51.70 -22.07 -8.95
N LEU A 172 -50.85 -22.30 -9.92
CA LEU A 172 -51.07 -22.47 -11.36
C LEU A 172 -50.60 -21.42 -12.36
N ARG A 173 -49.48 -21.82 -13.03
CA ARG A 173 -49.25 -21.87 -14.50
C ARG A 173 -49.31 -20.61 -15.34
N GLY A 174 -48.23 -20.46 -16.10
CA GLY A 174 -48.31 -20.12 -17.55
C GLY A 174 -47.24 -19.15 -18.03
N ASP A 175 -46.16 -19.68 -18.47
CA ASP A 175 -45.54 -19.67 -19.82
C ASP A 175 -45.29 -18.32 -20.52
N GLY A 176 -44.07 -18.18 -21.02
CA GLY A 176 -43.75 -17.34 -22.16
C GLY A 176 -42.55 -16.41 -22.02
N GLY A 177 -41.35 -16.89 -22.08
CA GLY A 177 -40.25 -16.66 -23.04
C GLY A 177 -39.72 -15.26 -23.20
N PHE A 178 -38.47 -15.05 -22.92
CA PHE A 178 -37.33 -14.75 -23.79
C PHE A 178 -36.12 -14.34 -22.94
N SER A 179 -35.10 -15.15 -22.99
CA SER A 179 -33.81 -15.01 -22.40
C SER A 179 -32.97 -13.94 -23.08
N ASN A 180 -32.28 -13.13 -22.26
CA ASN A 180 -30.94 -12.62 -22.59
C ASN A 180 -30.08 -12.63 -21.32
N PRO A 181 -28.83 -13.10 -21.39
CA PRO A 181 -27.99 -13.26 -20.22
C PRO A 181 -27.34 -11.93 -19.86
N ALA A 182 -27.82 -11.30 -18.79
CA ALA A 182 -27.15 -10.19 -18.15
C ALA A 182 -26.22 -10.70 -17.06
N GLN A 183 -25.03 -10.16 -17.08
CA GLN A 183 -23.96 -10.27 -16.10
C GLN A 183 -24.46 -10.38 -14.66
N GLY A 184 -23.86 -11.31 -13.94
CA GLY A 184 -24.18 -11.58 -12.54
C GLY A 184 -23.94 -10.39 -11.62
N ASN A 185 -25.03 -9.82 -11.15
CA ASN A 185 -25.03 -9.01 -9.94
C ASN A 185 -24.80 -9.95 -8.77
N LYS A 186 -23.60 -9.88 -8.17
CA LYS A 186 -23.38 -10.37 -6.81
C LYS A 186 -24.37 -9.64 -5.90
N ALA A 187 -25.34 -10.35 -5.36
CA ALA A 187 -26.25 -9.83 -4.34
C ALA A 187 -25.41 -9.26 -3.19
N ASN A 188 -25.49 -7.97 -2.97
CA ASN A 188 -24.96 -7.30 -1.78
C ASN A 188 -25.65 -7.94 -0.56
N LYS A 189 -25.00 -8.88 0.10
CA LYS A 189 -25.34 -9.25 1.47
C LYS A 189 -25.20 -7.96 2.30
N LYS A 190 -26.30 -7.41 2.79
CA LYS A 190 -26.27 -6.31 3.75
C LYS A 190 -25.37 -6.76 4.91
N SER A 191 -24.19 -6.16 5.02
CA SER A 191 -23.25 -6.42 6.10
C SER A 191 -23.92 -6.08 7.44
N LYS A 192 -23.68 -6.92 8.45
CA LYS A 192 -24.14 -6.66 9.83
C LYS A 192 -23.33 -5.56 10.49
N THR A 193 -22.19 -5.18 9.92
CA THR A 193 -21.19 -4.28 10.49
C THR A 193 -20.68 -3.24 9.49
N PRO A 194 -21.58 -2.37 8.95
CA PRO A 194 -21.22 -1.44 7.87
C PRO A 194 -20.17 -0.40 8.30
N VAL A 195 -20.13 0.01 9.57
CA VAL A 195 -19.14 0.98 10.05
C VAL A 195 -17.77 0.32 10.18
N LEU A 196 -17.70 -0.88 10.74
CA LEU A 196 -16.47 -1.63 10.90
C LEU A 196 -15.85 -2.00 9.53
N ASP A 197 -16.68 -2.38 8.57
CA ASP A 197 -16.24 -2.73 7.21
C ASP A 197 -15.63 -1.53 6.45
N ASN A 198 -16.00 -0.29 6.83
CA ASN A 198 -15.38 0.92 6.24
C ASN A 198 -13.98 1.22 6.80
N PHE A 199 -13.67 0.78 8.02
CA PHE A 199 -12.42 1.06 8.72
C PHE A 199 -11.62 -0.19 9.06
N GLY A 200 -12.13 -1.36 8.67
CA GLY A 200 -11.51 -2.65 8.94
C GLY A 200 -11.43 -3.53 7.70
N ARG A 201 -10.65 -4.60 7.82
CA ARG A 201 -10.50 -5.64 6.82
C ARG A 201 -10.85 -6.98 7.45
N ASP A 202 -11.84 -7.68 6.92
CA ASP A 202 -12.23 -9.00 7.41
C ASP A 202 -11.27 -10.08 6.93
N LEU A 203 -10.41 -10.56 7.84
CA LEU A 203 -9.46 -11.63 7.55
C LEU A 203 -10.16 -12.97 7.33
N THR A 204 -11.32 -13.18 7.94
CA THR A 204 -12.07 -14.44 7.80
C THR A 204 -12.71 -14.54 6.41
N GLU A 205 -13.26 -13.44 5.89
CA GLU A 205 -13.78 -13.36 4.52
C GLU A 205 -12.66 -13.57 3.48
N LEU A 206 -11.50 -12.93 3.70
CA LEU A 206 -10.32 -13.13 2.84
C LEU A 206 -9.79 -14.57 2.88
N ALA A 207 -9.90 -15.24 4.05
CA ALA A 207 -9.55 -16.64 4.17
C ALA A 207 -10.52 -17.55 3.37
N GLU A 208 -11.84 -17.24 3.40
CA GLU A 208 -12.85 -17.94 2.59
C GLU A 208 -12.60 -17.75 1.08
N GLU A 209 -12.19 -16.55 0.67
CA GLU A 209 -11.87 -16.27 -0.73
C GLU A 209 -10.49 -16.83 -1.18
N GLY A 210 -9.72 -17.42 -0.26
CA GLY A 210 -8.39 -17.98 -0.56
C GLY A 210 -7.32 -16.93 -0.86
N LYS A 211 -7.53 -15.68 -0.43
CA LYS A 211 -6.62 -14.55 -0.67
C LYS A 211 -5.50 -14.43 0.35
N LEU A 212 -5.61 -15.13 1.48
CA LEU A 212 -4.57 -15.13 2.51
C LEU A 212 -3.45 -16.11 2.17
N ASP A 213 -2.25 -15.79 2.65
CA ASP A 213 -1.10 -16.67 2.54
C ASP A 213 -1.16 -17.81 3.57
N PRO A 214 -0.66 -19.01 3.22
CA PRO A 214 -0.56 -20.10 4.18
C PRO A 214 0.46 -19.76 5.26
N VAL A 215 0.01 -19.78 6.51
CA VAL A 215 0.87 -19.49 7.67
C VAL A 215 1.54 -20.77 8.16
N VAL A 216 2.86 -20.74 8.24
CA VAL A 216 3.72 -21.87 8.62
C VAL A 216 4.62 -21.48 9.78
N GLY A 217 4.91 -22.43 10.68
CA GLY A 217 5.85 -22.25 11.78
C GLY A 217 5.31 -21.45 12.96
N ARG A 218 3.99 -21.13 12.97
CA ARG A 218 3.32 -20.36 14.05
C ARG A 218 2.22 -21.14 14.75
N GLU A 219 2.26 -22.47 14.66
CA GLU A 219 1.22 -23.35 15.22
C GLU A 219 1.07 -23.16 16.73
N LYS A 220 2.17 -23.02 17.47
CA LYS A 220 2.19 -22.86 18.93
C LYS A 220 1.57 -21.53 19.36
N GLU A 221 1.93 -20.46 18.66
CA GLU A 221 1.44 -19.12 18.94
C GLU A 221 -0.06 -19.02 18.62
N ILE A 222 -0.50 -19.55 17.45
CA ILE A 222 -1.92 -19.58 17.06
C ILE A 222 -2.74 -20.41 18.04
N GLU A 223 -2.22 -21.58 18.47
CA GLU A 223 -2.88 -22.40 19.48
C GLU A 223 -2.99 -21.65 20.81
N ARG A 224 -1.92 -20.97 21.22
CA ARG A 224 -1.90 -20.16 22.44
C ARG A 224 -2.90 -19.01 22.38
N VAL A 225 -2.98 -18.30 21.26
CA VAL A 225 -3.97 -17.25 21.00
C VAL A 225 -5.39 -17.82 21.09
N SER A 226 -5.65 -18.97 20.46
CA SER A 226 -6.96 -19.65 20.50
C SER A 226 -7.35 -20.07 21.93
N GLN A 227 -6.39 -20.55 22.71
CA GLN A 227 -6.60 -20.89 24.14
C GLN A 227 -6.96 -19.66 24.96
N ILE A 228 -6.26 -18.52 24.74
CA ILE A 228 -6.51 -17.28 25.46
C ILE A 228 -7.90 -16.73 25.09
N LEU A 229 -8.25 -16.67 23.81
CA LEU A 229 -9.57 -16.21 23.34
C LEU A 229 -10.73 -17.05 23.90
N SER A 230 -10.49 -18.33 24.18
CA SER A 230 -11.49 -19.25 24.77
C SER A 230 -11.64 -19.11 26.28
N ARG A 231 -10.89 -18.24 26.97
CA ARG A 231 -10.95 -18.05 28.42
C ARG A 231 -12.13 -17.16 28.80
N ARG A 232 -12.65 -17.37 30.02
CA ARG A 232 -13.74 -16.53 30.59
C ARG A 232 -13.27 -15.12 30.97
N LYS A 233 -12.01 -14.97 31.41
CA LYS A 233 -11.42 -13.70 31.84
C LYS A 233 -10.00 -13.61 31.25
N LYS A 234 -9.49 -12.40 31.04
CA LYS A 234 -8.21 -12.15 30.37
C LYS A 234 -8.12 -12.89 29.02
N ASN A 235 -9.18 -12.73 28.23
CA ASN A 235 -9.39 -13.39 26.95
C ASN A 235 -8.86 -12.57 25.75
N ASN A 236 -8.06 -11.53 26.00
CA ASN A 236 -7.44 -10.72 24.96
C ASN A 236 -5.96 -11.05 24.89
N PRO A 237 -5.48 -11.75 23.85
CA PRO A 237 -4.05 -11.98 23.64
C PRO A 237 -3.36 -10.71 23.16
N LEU A 238 -2.11 -10.51 23.61
CA LEU A 238 -1.23 -9.45 23.15
C LEU A 238 0.05 -10.09 22.58
N LEU A 239 0.22 -9.96 21.27
CA LEU A 239 1.39 -10.44 20.55
C LEU A 239 2.53 -9.44 20.74
N ILE A 240 3.63 -9.87 21.35
CA ILE A 240 4.81 -9.05 21.63
C ILE A 240 5.99 -9.64 20.88
N GLY A 241 6.61 -8.86 20.02
CA GLY A 241 7.78 -9.29 19.25
C GLY A 241 8.34 -8.17 18.40
N GLU A 242 9.54 -8.36 17.89
CA GLU A 242 10.22 -7.39 17.03
C GLU A 242 9.44 -7.12 15.73
N PRO A 243 9.67 -5.98 15.05
CA PRO A 243 9.09 -5.72 13.74
C PRO A 243 9.48 -6.83 12.74
N GLY A 244 8.56 -7.23 11.85
CA GLY A 244 8.84 -8.21 10.81
C GLY A 244 8.91 -9.69 11.26
N VAL A 245 8.63 -10.01 12.54
CA VAL A 245 8.60 -11.42 12.99
C VAL A 245 7.31 -12.15 12.61
N GLY A 246 6.34 -11.50 11.98
CA GLY A 246 5.09 -12.13 11.54
C GLY A 246 3.97 -12.13 12.57
N LYS A 247 3.83 -11.07 13.38
CA LYS A 247 2.72 -10.90 14.33
C LYS A 247 1.35 -10.89 13.64
N SER A 248 1.23 -10.16 12.53
CA SER A 248 -0.01 -10.07 11.75
C SER A 248 -0.37 -11.41 11.08
N ALA A 249 0.64 -12.19 10.65
CA ALA A 249 0.44 -13.53 10.11
C ALA A 249 -0.20 -14.50 11.11
N ILE A 250 0.00 -14.31 12.43
CA ILE A 250 -0.67 -15.11 13.46
C ILE A 250 -2.18 -14.88 13.47
N ALA A 251 -2.63 -13.62 13.26
CA ALA A 251 -4.06 -13.30 13.16
C ALA A 251 -4.67 -13.88 11.86
N GLU A 252 -3.94 -13.80 10.74
CA GLU A 252 -4.33 -14.43 9.47
C GLU A 252 -4.39 -15.95 9.59
N GLY A 253 -3.41 -16.57 10.24
CA GLY A 253 -3.39 -18.00 10.53
C GLY A 253 -4.53 -18.46 11.44
N LEU A 254 -4.94 -17.62 12.39
CA LEU A 254 -6.12 -17.87 13.20
C LEU A 254 -7.39 -17.84 12.34
N ALA A 255 -7.55 -16.84 11.46
CA ALA A 255 -8.68 -16.75 10.53
C ALA A 255 -8.76 -17.99 9.62
N LEU A 256 -7.64 -18.42 9.04
CA LEU A 256 -7.56 -19.66 8.24
C LEU A 256 -7.99 -20.90 9.06
N ARG A 257 -7.55 -21.03 10.32
CA ARG A 257 -7.93 -22.15 11.18
C ARG A 257 -9.40 -22.11 11.59
N ILE A 258 -10.00 -20.94 11.74
CA ILE A 258 -11.44 -20.77 12.03
C ILE A 258 -12.25 -21.33 10.85
N ILE A 259 -11.92 -20.94 9.61
CA ILE A 259 -12.59 -21.43 8.39
C ILE A 259 -12.41 -22.93 8.24
N GLN A 260 -11.21 -23.45 8.48
CA GLN A 260 -10.91 -24.89 8.45
C GLN A 260 -11.52 -25.67 9.63
N LYS A 261 -12.16 -24.98 10.60
CA LYS A 261 -12.70 -25.57 11.84
C LYS A 261 -11.65 -26.32 12.69
N LYS A 262 -10.38 -25.89 12.60
CA LYS A 262 -9.23 -26.42 13.36
C LYS A 262 -8.95 -25.61 14.63
N VAL A 263 -9.98 -25.08 15.26
CA VAL A 263 -9.94 -24.32 16.52
C VAL A 263 -10.96 -24.84 17.52
N SER A 264 -11.01 -24.28 18.72
CA SER A 264 -12.05 -24.59 19.72
C SER A 264 -13.45 -24.26 19.16
N ARG A 265 -14.47 -25.08 19.51
CA ARG A 265 -15.87 -24.86 19.09
C ARG A 265 -16.40 -23.46 19.38
N ILE A 266 -15.90 -22.82 20.43
CA ILE A 266 -16.26 -21.45 20.82
C ILE A 266 -15.88 -20.42 19.73
N LEU A 267 -14.88 -20.73 18.91
CA LEU A 267 -14.33 -19.84 17.87
C LEU A 267 -14.87 -20.15 16.46
N PHE A 268 -15.67 -21.22 16.25
CA PHE A 268 -16.08 -21.67 14.91
C PHE A 268 -16.84 -20.63 14.07
N ASN A 269 -17.60 -19.76 14.70
CA ASN A 269 -18.42 -18.76 14.01
C ASN A 269 -17.90 -17.34 14.27
N LYS A 270 -16.68 -17.20 14.75
CA LYS A 270 -16.07 -15.90 15.01
C LYS A 270 -15.46 -15.35 13.71
N ARG A 271 -15.57 -14.04 13.53
CA ARG A 271 -14.93 -13.26 12.47
C ARG A 271 -13.71 -12.55 13.05
N VAL A 272 -12.59 -12.60 12.35
CA VAL A 272 -11.40 -11.82 12.71
C VAL A 272 -11.33 -10.61 11.80
N VAL A 273 -11.43 -9.41 12.37
CA VAL A 273 -11.43 -8.15 11.62
C VAL A 273 -10.25 -7.30 12.08
N THR A 274 -9.39 -6.92 11.13
CA THR A 274 -8.29 -5.98 11.38
C THR A 274 -8.83 -4.56 11.40
N LEU A 275 -8.55 -3.79 12.45
CA LEU A 275 -8.89 -2.37 12.53
C LEU A 275 -7.73 -1.51 12.05
N ASP A 276 -7.97 -0.67 11.05
CA ASP A 276 -7.02 0.34 10.59
C ASP A 276 -7.26 1.67 11.33
N LEU A 277 -6.42 1.91 12.34
CA LEU A 277 -6.47 3.13 13.13
C LEU A 277 -6.11 4.38 12.31
N ALA A 278 -5.23 4.24 11.32
CA ALA A 278 -4.86 5.36 10.45
C ALA A 278 -6.06 5.83 9.61
N SER A 279 -6.87 4.90 9.11
CA SER A 279 -8.11 5.21 8.39
C SER A 279 -9.16 5.88 9.26
N LEU A 280 -9.24 5.54 10.55
CA LEU A 280 -10.14 6.20 11.51
C LEU A 280 -9.75 7.66 11.76
N VAL A 281 -8.45 7.95 11.82
CA VAL A 281 -7.91 9.30 12.02
C VAL A 281 -7.91 10.11 10.72
N ALA A 282 -7.76 9.45 9.58
CA ALA A 282 -7.70 10.12 8.28
C ALA A 282 -8.94 10.98 8.01
N GLY A 283 -8.70 12.26 7.67
CA GLY A 283 -9.77 13.23 7.37
C GLY A 283 -10.50 13.80 8.59
N THR A 284 -10.13 13.44 9.82
CA THR A 284 -10.68 14.10 11.02
C THR A 284 -9.91 15.39 11.31
N LYS A 285 -10.58 16.53 11.23
CA LYS A 285 -9.99 17.84 11.59
C LYS A 285 -10.09 18.13 13.10
N TYR A 286 -11.05 17.53 13.76
CA TYR A 286 -11.37 17.76 15.17
C TYR A 286 -11.42 16.44 15.93
N ARG A 287 -10.95 16.48 17.16
CA ARG A 287 -10.96 15.35 18.11
C ARG A 287 -12.34 14.66 18.21
N GLY A 288 -13.41 15.43 18.22
CA GLY A 288 -14.78 14.91 18.33
C GLY A 288 -15.19 13.98 17.17
N GLN A 289 -14.72 14.24 15.96
CA GLN A 289 -15.05 13.38 14.79
C GLN A 289 -14.40 11.99 14.91
N PHE A 290 -13.18 11.91 15.41
CA PHE A 290 -12.53 10.65 15.69
C PHE A 290 -13.24 9.89 16.82
N GLU A 291 -13.58 10.58 17.92
CA GLU A 291 -14.31 10.00 19.04
C GLU A 291 -15.68 9.46 18.60
N GLU A 292 -16.36 10.15 17.68
CA GLU A 292 -17.65 9.75 17.13
C GLU A 292 -17.54 8.49 16.25
N ARG A 293 -16.54 8.44 15.36
CA ARG A 293 -16.27 7.24 14.55
C ARG A 293 -15.88 6.05 15.42
N MET A 294 -14.99 6.26 16.38
CA MET A 294 -14.58 5.23 17.32
C MET A 294 -15.78 4.70 18.13
N LYS A 295 -16.64 5.58 18.61
CA LYS A 295 -17.87 5.21 19.33
C LYS A 295 -18.81 4.39 18.44
N ALA A 296 -18.93 4.74 17.17
CA ALA A 296 -19.74 3.97 16.23
C ALA A 296 -19.18 2.56 16.01
N VAL A 297 -17.86 2.40 15.84
CA VAL A 297 -17.19 1.09 15.77
C VAL A 297 -17.40 0.30 17.06
N MET A 298 -17.22 0.94 18.23
CA MET A 298 -17.43 0.28 19.52
C MET A 298 -18.86 -0.22 19.71
N ASN A 299 -19.86 0.58 19.33
CA ASN A 299 -21.27 0.19 19.40
C ASN A 299 -21.61 -0.99 18.46
N GLU A 300 -20.94 -1.11 17.32
CA GLU A 300 -21.09 -2.28 16.43
C GLU A 300 -20.44 -3.53 17.03
N LEU A 301 -19.26 -3.39 17.66
CA LEU A 301 -18.57 -4.48 18.33
C LEU A 301 -19.36 -4.99 19.56
N GLU A 302 -19.95 -4.10 20.34
CA GLU A 302 -20.79 -4.46 21.49
C GLU A 302 -22.08 -5.20 21.11
N LYS A 303 -22.59 -4.96 19.89
CA LYS A 303 -23.79 -5.63 19.37
C LYS A 303 -23.51 -6.97 18.69
N ASN A 304 -22.26 -7.24 18.34
CA ASN A 304 -21.85 -8.42 17.57
C ASN A 304 -20.76 -9.18 18.31
N ASP A 305 -21.15 -10.08 19.20
CA ASP A 305 -20.25 -10.91 20.01
C ASP A 305 -19.40 -11.90 19.16
N ASP A 306 -19.68 -12.04 17.88
CA ASP A 306 -18.98 -12.93 16.95
C ASP A 306 -17.70 -12.33 16.36
N ILE A 307 -17.37 -11.07 16.68
CA ILE A 307 -16.21 -10.39 16.16
C ILE A 307 -15.03 -10.48 17.12
N ILE A 308 -13.86 -10.81 16.57
CA ILE A 308 -12.54 -10.69 17.21
C ILE A 308 -11.81 -9.57 16.49
N LEU A 309 -11.53 -8.49 17.19
CA LEU A 309 -10.82 -7.35 16.64
C LEU A 309 -9.32 -7.60 16.67
N PHE A 310 -8.63 -7.49 15.53
CA PHE A 310 -7.17 -7.46 15.48
C PHE A 310 -6.70 -6.01 15.35
N ILE A 311 -5.82 -5.58 16.25
CA ILE A 311 -5.24 -4.23 16.24
C ILE A 311 -3.73 -4.37 16.17
N ASP A 312 -3.17 -4.03 15.02
CA ASP A 312 -1.73 -3.91 14.88
C ASP A 312 -1.28 -2.58 15.52
N GLU A 313 -0.05 -2.57 16.04
CA GLU A 313 0.51 -1.42 16.74
C GLU A 313 -0.43 -0.85 17.83
N ILE A 314 -1.01 -1.73 18.67
CA ILE A 314 -2.00 -1.35 19.69
C ILE A 314 -1.51 -0.24 20.65
N HIS A 315 -0.19 -0.04 20.75
CA HIS A 315 0.41 1.04 21.53
C HIS A 315 0.01 2.44 20.99
N THR A 316 -0.36 2.56 19.71
CA THR A 316 -0.82 3.82 19.11
C THR A 316 -2.13 4.30 19.72
N ILE A 317 -2.98 3.38 20.20
CA ILE A 317 -4.22 3.71 20.93
C ILE A 317 -3.89 4.35 22.29
N VAL A 318 -2.81 3.89 22.94
CA VAL A 318 -2.44 4.28 24.31
C VAL A 318 -1.44 5.44 24.33
N GLY A 319 -0.51 5.47 23.37
CA GLY A 319 0.63 6.39 23.34
C GLY A 319 0.36 7.75 22.72
N ALA A 320 -0.76 7.92 22.06
CA ALA A 320 -1.12 9.18 21.41
C ALA A 320 -1.38 10.35 22.41
N GLY A 321 -1.27 10.13 23.73
CA GLY A 321 -1.53 11.09 24.81
C GLY A 321 -0.37 12.00 25.26
N GLY A 322 0.80 11.93 24.66
CA GLY A 322 2.00 12.61 25.18
C GLY A 322 2.25 14.05 24.72
N ALA A 323 1.62 14.53 23.67
CA ALA A 323 1.68 15.94 23.25
C ALA A 323 0.29 16.58 23.41
N THR A 324 0.25 17.79 23.89
CA THR A 324 -1.00 18.58 24.07
C THR A 324 -1.85 18.54 22.79
N GLY A 325 -2.90 17.67 22.78
CA GLY A 325 -3.82 17.53 21.67
C GLY A 325 -3.95 16.12 21.06
N SER A 326 -3.23 15.11 21.56
CA SER A 326 -3.29 13.78 21.00
C SER A 326 -4.55 12.98 21.40
N LEU A 327 -5.00 12.17 20.48
CA LEU A 327 -6.22 11.37 20.51
C LEU A 327 -6.09 10.24 21.54
N ASP A 328 -6.71 10.34 22.70
CA ASP A 328 -6.69 9.29 23.73
C ASP A 328 -7.85 8.31 23.49
N ALA A 329 -7.67 7.41 22.53
CA ALA A 329 -8.64 6.35 22.24
C ALA A 329 -8.68 5.29 23.36
N SER A 330 -7.65 5.23 24.20
CA SER A 330 -7.55 4.21 25.26
C SER A 330 -8.69 4.32 26.28
N ASN A 331 -9.13 5.53 26.58
CA ASN A 331 -10.24 5.76 27.51
C ASN A 331 -11.59 5.23 27.01
N MET A 332 -11.75 5.05 25.70
CA MET A 332 -12.94 4.47 25.09
C MET A 332 -12.87 2.93 25.09
N PHE A 333 -11.70 2.36 24.81
CA PHE A 333 -11.51 0.90 24.81
C PHE A 333 -11.48 0.28 26.21
N LYS A 334 -10.88 0.97 27.19
CA LYS A 334 -10.70 0.45 28.55
C LYS A 334 -12.00 -0.05 29.20
N PRO A 335 -13.15 0.67 29.16
CA PRO A 335 -14.39 0.20 29.76
C PRO A 335 -14.92 -1.08 29.09
N ALA A 336 -14.94 -1.14 27.75
CA ALA A 336 -15.46 -2.26 27.00
C ALA A 336 -14.60 -3.53 27.16
N LEU A 337 -13.26 -3.39 27.12
CA LEU A 337 -12.33 -4.46 27.47
C LEU A 337 -12.46 -4.89 28.93
N ALA A 338 -12.77 -3.94 29.83
CA ALA A 338 -12.95 -4.22 31.23
C ALA A 338 -14.21 -5.05 31.51
N ARG A 339 -15.31 -4.76 30.82
CA ARG A 339 -16.58 -5.50 30.94
C ARG A 339 -16.53 -6.83 30.17
N GLY A 340 -15.58 -7.00 29.26
CA GLY A 340 -15.47 -8.20 28.41
C GLY A 340 -16.46 -8.20 27.23
N GLU A 341 -16.96 -7.03 26.86
CA GLU A 341 -17.90 -6.81 25.75
C GLU A 341 -17.21 -6.92 24.40
N ILE A 342 -15.89 -6.78 24.37
CA ILE A 342 -15.08 -6.86 23.15
C ILE A 342 -13.96 -7.86 23.35
N GLN A 343 -13.73 -8.69 22.34
CA GLN A 343 -12.56 -9.53 22.21
C GLN A 343 -11.55 -8.89 21.24
N CYS A 344 -10.31 -8.74 21.70
CA CYS A 344 -9.25 -8.08 20.93
C CYS A 344 -7.96 -8.89 20.96
N ILE A 345 -7.30 -8.97 19.81
CA ILE A 345 -5.91 -9.41 19.65
C ILE A 345 -5.09 -8.15 19.38
N GLY A 346 -4.17 -7.80 20.28
CA GLY A 346 -3.24 -6.70 20.06
C GLY A 346 -1.89 -7.19 19.56
N ALA A 347 -1.19 -6.40 18.75
CA ALA A 347 0.20 -6.62 18.38
C ALA A 347 1.03 -5.37 18.71
N THR A 348 2.26 -5.57 19.21
CA THR A 348 3.18 -4.48 19.58
C THR A 348 4.62 -5.00 19.65
N THR A 349 5.59 -4.09 19.76
CA THR A 349 6.98 -4.44 20.07
C THR A 349 7.21 -4.53 21.59
N LEU A 350 8.35 -5.09 22.00
CA LEU A 350 8.68 -5.22 23.43
C LEU A 350 8.93 -3.84 24.08
N ASP A 351 9.57 -2.94 23.37
CA ASP A 351 9.87 -1.60 23.88
C ASP A 351 8.60 -0.74 24.01
N GLU A 352 7.72 -0.76 23.03
CA GLU A 352 6.44 -0.07 23.05
C GLU A 352 5.50 -0.67 24.12
N TYR A 353 5.53 -2.00 24.30
CA TYR A 353 4.81 -2.65 25.38
C TYR A 353 5.22 -2.08 26.74
N ARG A 354 6.54 -2.01 27.03
CA ARG A 354 7.09 -1.47 28.27
C ARG A 354 6.78 0.01 28.46
N GLN A 355 6.82 0.76 27.36
CA GLN A 355 6.65 2.21 27.41
C GLN A 355 5.20 2.63 27.61
N TYR A 356 4.24 1.95 26.97
CA TYR A 356 2.85 2.39 26.88
C TYR A 356 1.85 1.48 27.60
N ILE A 357 1.96 0.15 27.47
CA ILE A 357 0.95 -0.79 27.96
C ILE A 357 1.26 -1.26 29.39
N GLU A 358 2.50 -1.58 29.70
CA GLU A 358 2.90 -2.07 31.02
C GLU A 358 2.69 -1.02 32.12
N LYS A 359 2.85 0.26 31.80
CA LYS A 359 2.60 1.37 32.72
C LYS A 359 1.11 1.61 33.00
N ASP A 360 0.24 1.15 32.10
CA ASP A 360 -1.21 1.23 32.26
C ASP A 360 -1.76 -0.04 32.89
N GLY A 361 -1.84 -0.07 34.21
CA GLY A 361 -2.30 -1.23 34.95
C GLY A 361 -3.73 -1.68 34.65
N ALA A 362 -4.56 -0.83 34.00
CA ALA A 362 -5.90 -1.20 33.58
C ALA A 362 -5.85 -2.07 32.32
N LEU A 363 -5.00 -1.73 31.36
CA LEU A 363 -4.78 -2.51 30.13
C LEU A 363 -3.97 -3.78 30.40
N GLU A 364 -2.89 -3.70 31.16
CA GLU A 364 -2.06 -4.86 31.48
C GLU A 364 -2.87 -6.01 32.09
N ARG A 365 -3.82 -5.70 32.96
CA ARG A 365 -4.68 -6.72 33.59
C ARG A 365 -5.66 -7.37 32.62
N ARG A 366 -5.88 -6.81 31.44
CA ARG A 366 -6.87 -7.29 30.45
C ARG A 366 -6.22 -8.10 29.33
N PHE A 367 -4.96 -7.84 29.04
CA PHE A 367 -4.23 -8.56 28.03
C PHE A 367 -3.40 -9.71 28.61
N GLN A 368 -3.28 -10.78 27.82
CA GLN A 368 -2.40 -11.91 28.11
C GLN A 368 -1.23 -11.91 27.11
N LYS A 369 -0.03 -11.76 27.59
CA LYS A 369 1.19 -11.72 26.75
C LYS A 369 1.40 -13.04 26.02
N VAL A 370 1.76 -12.94 24.73
CA VAL A 370 2.22 -14.02 23.87
C VAL A 370 3.48 -13.50 23.19
N ILE A 371 4.62 -14.05 23.51
CA ILE A 371 5.91 -13.66 22.91
C ILE A 371 6.02 -14.32 21.56
N VAL A 372 6.37 -13.53 20.54
CA VAL A 372 6.59 -13.97 19.17
C VAL A 372 8.07 -13.77 18.84
N GLU A 373 8.79 -14.86 18.79
CA GLU A 373 10.22 -14.86 18.47
C GLU A 373 10.45 -14.87 16.94
N PRO A 374 11.60 -14.35 16.45
CA PRO A 374 11.99 -14.51 15.06
C PRO A 374 12.01 -15.98 14.64
N THR A 375 11.68 -16.26 13.39
CA THR A 375 11.74 -17.63 12.86
C THR A 375 13.18 -18.08 12.66
N SER A 376 13.41 -19.37 12.84
CA SER A 376 14.71 -19.97 12.52
C SER A 376 14.94 -20.04 10.99
N VAL A 377 16.20 -20.19 10.58
CA VAL A 377 16.57 -20.35 9.16
C VAL A 377 15.80 -21.50 8.48
N PRO A 378 15.70 -22.73 9.06
CA PRO A 378 14.93 -23.83 8.45
C PRO A 378 13.43 -23.52 8.32
N GLU A 379 12.83 -22.90 9.35
CA GLU A 379 11.42 -22.51 9.33
C GLU A 379 11.18 -21.44 8.26
N THR A 380 12.07 -20.46 8.15
CA THR A 380 11.96 -19.42 7.13
C THR A 380 12.07 -19.98 5.71
N ILE A 381 12.98 -20.93 5.45
CA ILE A 381 13.05 -21.63 4.15
C ILE A 381 11.71 -22.32 3.84
N THR A 382 11.10 -22.96 4.85
CA THR A 382 9.79 -23.60 4.68
C THR A 382 8.69 -22.57 4.37
N ILE A 383 8.71 -21.42 5.05
CA ILE A 383 7.77 -20.32 4.80
C ILE A 383 7.92 -19.84 3.35
N LEU A 384 9.14 -19.52 2.91
CA LEU A 384 9.40 -19.05 1.55
C LEU A 384 8.95 -20.07 0.50
N ASN A 385 9.21 -21.36 0.71
CA ASN A 385 8.76 -22.43 -0.20
C ASN A 385 7.22 -22.48 -0.35
N ASN A 386 6.48 -22.13 0.70
CA ASN A 386 5.01 -22.15 0.66
C ASN A 386 4.41 -20.91 -0.01
N ILE A 387 5.09 -19.76 0.08
CA ILE A 387 4.61 -18.52 -0.53
C ILE A 387 5.18 -18.28 -1.93
N LYS A 388 6.26 -19.00 -2.33
CA LYS A 388 6.98 -18.77 -3.58
C LYS A 388 6.08 -18.73 -4.81
N ASN A 389 5.09 -19.60 -4.91
CA ASN A 389 4.22 -19.71 -6.08
C ASN A 389 3.47 -18.39 -6.36
N LYS A 390 3.05 -17.65 -5.31
CA LYS A 390 2.40 -16.35 -5.46
C LYS A 390 3.36 -15.29 -6.00
N TYR A 391 4.61 -15.31 -5.55
CA TYR A 391 5.66 -14.41 -6.05
C TYR A 391 6.12 -14.80 -7.45
N GLU A 392 6.18 -16.11 -7.76
CA GLU A 392 6.45 -16.62 -9.11
C GLU A 392 5.39 -16.15 -10.10
N ASP A 393 4.12 -16.22 -9.72
CA ASP A 393 3.01 -15.75 -10.54
C ASP A 393 2.97 -14.23 -10.67
N HIS A 394 3.32 -13.50 -9.60
CA HIS A 394 3.33 -12.04 -9.61
C HIS A 394 4.44 -11.44 -10.49
N HIS A 395 5.66 -11.98 -10.37
CA HIS A 395 6.83 -11.51 -11.11
C HIS A 395 7.07 -12.26 -12.42
N ASN A 396 6.27 -13.29 -12.69
CA ASN A 396 6.44 -14.16 -13.86
C ASN A 396 7.85 -14.78 -13.96
N VAL A 397 8.36 -15.28 -12.83
CA VAL A 397 9.67 -15.92 -12.68
C VAL A 397 9.55 -17.30 -12.04
N ILE A 398 10.65 -18.05 -11.97
CA ILE A 398 10.76 -19.32 -11.23
C ILE A 398 11.95 -19.21 -10.28
N TYR A 399 11.74 -19.44 -8.98
CA TYR A 399 12.83 -19.46 -8.01
C TYR A 399 13.42 -20.86 -7.89
N THR A 400 14.75 -20.96 -8.01
CA THR A 400 15.46 -22.19 -7.68
C THR A 400 15.48 -22.43 -6.18
N GLN A 401 15.69 -23.68 -5.75
CA GLN A 401 15.80 -24.00 -4.31
C GLN A 401 17.00 -23.29 -3.68
N GLU A 402 18.10 -23.23 -4.42
CA GLU A 402 19.32 -22.52 -4.01
C GLU A 402 19.06 -21.02 -3.82
N ALA A 403 18.27 -20.39 -4.70
CA ALA A 403 17.89 -18.99 -4.55
C ALA A 403 17.06 -18.74 -3.29
N ILE A 404 16.11 -19.61 -2.95
CA ILE A 404 15.31 -19.51 -1.72
C ILE A 404 16.21 -19.65 -0.48
N GLU A 405 17.12 -20.63 -0.48
CA GLU A 405 18.06 -20.78 0.61
C GLU A 405 19.02 -19.58 0.73
N ALA A 406 19.44 -19.02 -0.40
CA ALA A 406 20.28 -17.83 -0.44
C ALA A 406 19.53 -16.60 0.11
N CYS A 407 18.25 -16.38 -0.20
CA CYS A 407 17.45 -15.31 0.39
C CYS A 407 17.50 -15.35 1.92
N VAL A 408 17.38 -16.54 2.51
CA VAL A 408 17.39 -16.68 3.97
C VAL A 408 18.79 -16.55 4.55
N LYS A 409 19.77 -17.29 4.01
CA LYS A 409 21.13 -17.35 4.55
C LYS A 409 21.88 -16.03 4.41
N LEU A 410 21.73 -15.35 3.26
CA LEU A 410 22.43 -14.09 3.00
C LEU A 410 21.81 -12.94 3.80
N THR A 411 20.48 -12.86 3.88
CA THR A 411 19.84 -11.82 4.68
C THR A 411 20.07 -12.04 6.17
N ASP A 412 20.08 -13.29 6.64
CA ASP A 412 20.39 -13.57 8.05
C ASP A 412 21.82 -13.16 8.41
N ARG A 413 22.76 -13.38 7.49
CA ARG A 413 24.19 -13.06 7.70
C ARG A 413 24.52 -11.57 7.57
N TYR A 414 23.90 -10.86 6.61
CA TYR A 414 24.32 -9.50 6.25
C TYR A 414 23.34 -8.40 6.64
N MET A 415 22.10 -8.75 7.05
CA MET A 415 21.08 -7.80 7.49
C MET A 415 20.76 -8.01 8.97
N SER A 416 21.44 -7.27 9.84
CA SER A 416 21.27 -7.35 11.30
C SER A 416 20.14 -6.46 11.84
N GLU A 417 19.68 -5.47 11.07
CA GLU A 417 18.68 -4.48 11.51
C GLU A 417 17.24 -4.98 11.41
N ARG A 418 17.02 -6.07 10.67
CA ARG A 418 15.70 -6.67 10.45
C ARG A 418 15.69 -8.13 10.86
N PHE A 419 14.50 -8.67 11.13
CA PHE A 419 14.32 -10.02 11.61
C PHE A 419 13.73 -10.94 10.54
N LEU A 420 13.99 -12.24 10.66
CA LEU A 420 13.32 -13.27 9.88
C LEU A 420 11.87 -13.44 10.35
N PRO A 421 10.90 -13.70 9.44
CA PRO A 421 11.09 -14.01 8.01
C PRO A 421 11.08 -12.79 7.07
N ASP A 422 10.71 -11.61 7.52
CA ASP A 422 10.43 -10.40 6.74
C ASP A 422 11.58 -10.04 5.80
N LYS A 423 12.81 -9.92 6.31
CA LYS A 423 14.00 -9.60 5.50
C LYS A 423 14.27 -10.61 4.37
N ALA A 424 13.89 -11.87 4.56
CA ALA A 424 14.06 -12.90 3.53
C ALA A 424 12.94 -12.86 2.48
N ILE A 425 11.74 -12.49 2.88
CA ILE A 425 10.60 -12.26 1.98
C ILE A 425 10.88 -11.04 1.11
N ASP A 426 11.37 -9.94 1.68
CA ASP A 426 11.77 -8.75 0.93
C ASP A 426 12.84 -9.07 -0.12
N ALA A 427 13.85 -9.86 0.25
CA ALA A 427 14.90 -10.27 -0.69
C ALA A 427 14.37 -11.16 -1.83
N LEU A 428 13.40 -12.03 -1.53
CA LEU A 428 12.72 -12.86 -2.53
C LEU A 428 11.94 -11.98 -3.53
N ASP A 429 11.14 -11.06 -3.01
CA ASP A 429 10.30 -10.13 -3.78
C ASP A 429 11.15 -9.25 -4.70
N GLU A 430 12.19 -8.61 -4.14
CA GLU A 430 13.09 -7.74 -4.90
C GLU A 430 13.91 -8.52 -5.95
N ALA A 431 14.33 -9.77 -5.64
CA ALA A 431 15.03 -10.61 -6.61
C ALA A 431 14.13 -10.99 -7.79
N GLY A 432 12.88 -11.34 -7.54
CA GLY A 432 11.89 -11.61 -8.60
C GLY A 432 11.63 -10.40 -9.48
N SER A 433 11.36 -9.26 -8.85
CA SER A 433 11.12 -8.00 -9.53
C SER A 433 12.30 -7.58 -10.41
N ARG A 434 13.52 -7.66 -9.89
CA ARG A 434 14.72 -7.31 -10.63
C ARG A 434 14.96 -8.20 -11.85
N VAL A 435 14.85 -9.52 -11.68
CA VAL A 435 15.02 -10.47 -12.77
C VAL A 435 13.96 -10.26 -13.83
N HIS A 436 12.70 -10.01 -13.44
CA HIS A 436 11.63 -9.66 -14.35
C HIS A 436 11.96 -8.41 -15.17
N ILE A 437 12.29 -7.30 -14.52
CA ILE A 437 12.58 -6.01 -15.20
C ILE A 437 13.81 -6.12 -16.12
N THR A 438 14.84 -6.85 -15.70
CA THR A 438 16.08 -6.98 -16.50
C THR A 438 15.87 -7.82 -17.75
N ASN A 439 14.91 -8.73 -17.76
CA ASN A 439 14.65 -9.66 -18.86
C ASN A 439 13.36 -9.36 -19.64
N ILE A 440 12.78 -8.16 -19.49
CA ILE A 440 11.68 -7.72 -20.36
C ILE A 440 12.23 -7.37 -21.73
N ASP A 441 12.21 -8.34 -22.63
CA ASP A 441 12.45 -8.10 -24.07
C ASP A 441 11.11 -7.87 -24.77
N VAL A 442 10.82 -6.62 -25.11
CA VAL A 442 9.64 -6.29 -25.93
C VAL A 442 9.92 -6.70 -27.37
N PRO A 443 9.10 -7.56 -27.99
CA PRO A 443 9.28 -7.97 -29.38
C PRO A 443 9.33 -6.76 -30.33
N LYS A 444 10.25 -6.80 -31.28
CA LYS A 444 10.40 -5.72 -32.27
C LYS A 444 9.11 -5.42 -33.02
N GLN A 445 8.24 -6.44 -33.22
CA GLN A 445 6.94 -6.28 -33.84
C GLN A 445 6.03 -5.30 -33.09
N ILE A 446 6.00 -5.36 -31.76
CA ILE A 446 5.20 -4.47 -30.92
C ILE A 446 5.73 -3.04 -31.05
N LEU A 447 7.04 -2.85 -30.93
CA LEU A 447 7.68 -1.54 -31.08
C LEU A 447 7.45 -0.92 -32.48
N ASP A 448 7.47 -1.75 -33.52
CA ASP A 448 7.21 -1.30 -34.89
C ASP A 448 5.73 -0.92 -35.11
N LEU A 449 4.80 -1.69 -34.52
CA LEU A 449 3.37 -1.37 -34.56
C LEU A 449 3.04 -0.11 -33.75
N GLU A 450 3.64 0.08 -32.60
CA GLU A 450 3.49 1.31 -31.80
C GLU A 450 3.99 2.54 -32.57
N ARG A 451 5.14 2.42 -33.22
CA ARG A 451 5.67 3.50 -34.07
C ARG A 451 4.75 3.82 -35.25
N GLN A 452 4.26 2.78 -35.95
CA GLN A 452 3.29 2.97 -37.06
C GLN A 452 2.00 3.63 -36.57
N LEU A 453 1.51 3.25 -35.40
CA LEU A 453 0.32 3.85 -34.78
C LEU A 453 0.52 5.33 -34.51
N GLU A 454 1.70 5.71 -34.00
CA GLU A 454 2.04 7.10 -33.72
C GLU A 454 2.17 7.92 -35.03
N GLU A 455 2.81 7.37 -36.05
CA GLU A 455 2.91 7.99 -37.38
C GLU A 455 1.52 8.20 -38.02
N VAL A 456 0.61 7.21 -37.96
CA VAL A 456 -0.76 7.31 -38.47
C VAL A 456 -1.57 8.34 -37.70
N ARG A 457 -1.42 8.41 -36.38
CA ARG A 457 -2.07 9.43 -35.53
C ARG A 457 -1.60 10.84 -35.85
N GLU A 458 -0.30 11.03 -36.08
CA GLU A 458 0.25 12.33 -36.48
C GLU A 458 -0.26 12.74 -37.86
N LEU A 459 -0.25 11.83 -38.84
CA LEU A 459 -0.79 12.07 -40.17
C LEU A 459 -2.29 12.41 -40.13
N LYS A 460 -3.09 11.65 -39.40
CA LYS A 460 -4.52 11.91 -39.19
C LYS A 460 -4.74 13.31 -38.64
N ASN A 461 -4.01 13.71 -37.61
CA ASN A 461 -4.12 15.04 -37.01
C ASN A 461 -3.72 16.15 -38.00
N SER A 462 -2.74 15.92 -38.86
CA SER A 462 -2.31 16.88 -39.90
C SER A 462 -3.37 17.03 -41.01
N VAL A 463 -4.02 15.93 -41.42
CA VAL A 463 -5.04 15.87 -42.45
C VAL A 463 -6.35 16.50 -41.97
N VAL A 464 -6.74 16.27 -40.71
CA VAL A 464 -7.89 16.92 -40.06
C VAL A 464 -7.70 18.43 -40.01
N LYS A 465 -6.50 18.92 -39.68
CA LYS A 465 -6.19 20.37 -39.72
C LYS A 465 -6.34 20.98 -41.12
N LYS A 466 -6.11 20.15 -42.17
CA LYS A 466 -6.28 20.57 -43.58
C LYS A 466 -7.71 20.37 -44.12
N GLN A 467 -8.66 20.00 -43.25
CA GLN A 467 -10.09 19.76 -43.57
C GLN A 467 -10.35 18.70 -44.66
N LYS A 468 -9.44 17.74 -44.85
CA LYS A 468 -9.57 16.64 -45.79
C LYS A 468 -10.19 15.42 -45.12
N TYR A 469 -11.51 15.46 -44.93
CA TYR A 469 -12.23 14.46 -44.12
C TYR A 469 -12.26 13.05 -44.71
N GLU A 470 -12.20 12.87 -46.02
CA GLU A 470 -12.14 11.54 -46.67
C GLU A 470 -10.79 10.84 -46.42
N GLU A 471 -9.68 11.59 -46.49
CA GLU A 471 -8.36 11.05 -46.15
C GLU A 471 -8.27 10.74 -44.65
N ALA A 472 -8.84 11.56 -43.79
CA ALA A 472 -8.91 11.34 -42.36
C ALA A 472 -9.73 10.10 -41.98
N ALA A 473 -10.79 9.79 -42.75
CA ALA A 473 -11.58 8.57 -42.52
C ALA A 473 -10.77 7.31 -42.84
N LYS A 474 -9.99 7.29 -43.91
CA LYS A 474 -9.10 6.15 -44.25
C LYS A 474 -8.02 5.95 -43.18
N LEU A 475 -7.38 7.01 -42.74
CA LEU A 475 -6.37 6.95 -41.67
C LEU A 475 -6.96 6.47 -40.33
N ARG A 476 -8.25 6.77 -40.06
CA ARG A 476 -8.93 6.23 -38.88
C ARG A 476 -9.18 4.72 -38.97
N ASP A 477 -9.47 4.23 -40.17
CA ASP A 477 -9.63 2.78 -40.38
C ASP A 477 -8.30 2.05 -40.28
N ASP A 478 -7.21 2.66 -40.78
CA ASP A 478 -5.85 2.15 -40.63
C ASP A 478 -5.41 2.16 -39.14
N GLU A 479 -5.70 3.24 -38.40
CA GLU A 479 -5.46 3.33 -36.96
C GLU A 479 -6.14 2.17 -36.21
N LYS A 480 -7.42 1.94 -36.46
CA LYS A 480 -8.17 0.85 -35.85
C LYS A 480 -7.64 -0.54 -36.21
N ARG A 481 -7.12 -0.72 -37.43
CA ARG A 481 -6.50 -1.97 -37.84
C ARG A 481 -5.22 -2.21 -37.07
N ILE A 482 -4.33 -1.21 -36.99
CA ILE A 482 -3.06 -1.30 -36.28
C ILE A 482 -3.29 -1.47 -34.76
N GLU A 483 -4.29 -0.80 -34.19
CA GLU A 483 -4.67 -1.00 -32.77
C GLU A 483 -5.11 -2.45 -32.49
N LYS A 484 -5.84 -3.07 -33.41
CA LYS A 484 -6.22 -4.49 -33.26
C LYS A 484 -5.04 -5.44 -33.41
N GLU A 485 -4.17 -5.18 -34.38
CA GLU A 485 -2.95 -5.97 -34.58
C GLU A 485 -2.00 -5.84 -33.37
N LEU A 486 -1.88 -4.63 -32.81
CA LEU A 486 -1.12 -4.36 -31.59
C LEU A 486 -1.70 -5.13 -30.38
N ALA A 487 -3.02 -5.08 -30.20
CA ALA A 487 -3.69 -5.80 -29.10
C ALA A 487 -3.47 -7.31 -29.18
N ILE A 488 -3.57 -7.90 -30.39
CA ILE A 488 -3.30 -9.32 -30.61
C ILE A 488 -1.83 -9.66 -30.34
N ALA A 489 -0.90 -8.82 -30.81
CA ALA A 489 0.53 -9.02 -30.59
C ALA A 489 0.90 -8.89 -29.10
N GLN A 490 0.27 -7.96 -28.37
CA GLN A 490 0.45 -7.81 -26.93
C GLN A 490 -0.10 -9.03 -26.16
N GLU A 491 -1.28 -9.50 -26.51
CA GLU A 491 -1.88 -10.69 -25.89
C GLU A 491 -1.02 -11.94 -26.12
N GLN A 492 -0.51 -12.14 -27.33
CA GLN A 492 0.43 -13.23 -27.66
C GLN A 492 1.74 -13.12 -26.87
N TRP A 493 2.30 -11.91 -26.77
CA TRP A 493 3.51 -11.68 -25.99
C TRP A 493 3.30 -11.93 -24.50
N GLU A 494 2.15 -11.54 -23.95
CA GLU A 494 1.80 -11.84 -22.55
C GLU A 494 1.65 -13.36 -22.31
N GLU A 495 1.06 -14.09 -23.24
CA GLU A 495 0.96 -15.56 -23.16
C GLU A 495 2.33 -16.23 -23.28
N ASP A 496 3.15 -15.81 -24.24
CA ASP A 496 4.52 -16.31 -24.43
C ASP A 496 5.41 -15.99 -23.21
N SER A 497 5.26 -14.80 -22.65
CA SER A 497 5.96 -14.40 -21.43
C SER A 497 5.56 -15.24 -20.22
N LYS A 498 4.28 -15.60 -20.08
CA LYS A 498 3.80 -16.50 -19.01
C LYS A 498 4.35 -17.93 -19.16
N ASN A 499 4.56 -18.38 -20.41
CA ASN A 499 5.09 -19.71 -20.69
C ASN A 499 6.62 -19.79 -20.55
N ASN A 500 7.34 -18.69 -20.79
CA ASN A 500 8.81 -18.60 -20.73
C ASN A 500 9.28 -17.83 -19.50
N ARG A 501 8.97 -18.34 -18.30
CA ARG A 501 9.39 -17.73 -17.06
C ARG A 501 10.90 -17.78 -16.88
N VAL A 502 11.51 -16.66 -16.51
CA VAL A 502 12.95 -16.56 -16.24
C VAL A 502 13.26 -17.13 -14.86
N THR A 503 14.39 -17.83 -14.76
CA THR A 503 14.80 -18.47 -13.51
C THR A 503 15.63 -17.51 -12.66
N VAL A 504 15.24 -17.34 -11.39
CA VAL A 504 16.01 -16.59 -10.37
C VAL A 504 17.01 -17.55 -9.74
N THR A 505 18.30 -17.19 -9.81
CA THR A 505 19.41 -17.98 -9.28
C THR A 505 19.97 -17.39 -7.97
N GLU A 506 20.84 -18.14 -7.30
CA GLU A 506 21.57 -17.67 -6.12
C GLU A 506 22.34 -16.36 -6.38
N ASP A 507 22.96 -16.24 -7.57
CA ASP A 507 23.73 -15.04 -7.94
C ASP A 507 22.83 -13.79 -8.03
N ASN A 508 21.60 -13.92 -8.55
CA ASN A 508 20.64 -12.83 -8.60
C ASN A 508 20.27 -12.35 -7.20
N VAL A 509 20.04 -13.29 -6.28
CA VAL A 509 19.76 -12.97 -4.87
C VAL A 509 20.96 -12.31 -4.20
N ALA A 510 22.16 -12.79 -4.44
CA ALA A 510 23.38 -12.21 -3.88
C ALA A 510 23.60 -10.77 -4.35
N ASP A 511 23.28 -10.48 -5.62
CA ASP A 511 23.31 -9.12 -6.18
C ASP A 511 22.29 -8.20 -5.49
N VAL A 512 21.08 -8.70 -5.22
CA VAL A 512 20.03 -7.95 -4.54
C VAL A 512 20.41 -7.66 -3.10
N VAL A 513 20.85 -8.67 -2.35
CA VAL A 513 21.33 -8.49 -0.97
C VAL A 513 22.53 -7.53 -0.92
N SER A 514 23.40 -7.57 -1.95
CA SER A 514 24.50 -6.61 -2.08
C SER A 514 24.01 -5.17 -2.27
N MET A 515 22.92 -4.96 -3.04
CA MET A 515 22.33 -3.61 -3.19
C MET A 515 21.64 -3.15 -1.91
N MET A 516 20.88 -4.03 -1.24
CA MET A 516 20.18 -3.71 0.00
C MET A 516 21.13 -3.33 1.14
N THR A 517 22.27 -4.03 1.24
CA THR A 517 23.22 -3.86 2.34
C THR A 517 24.41 -2.97 2.03
N GLY A 518 24.68 -2.71 0.74
CA GLY A 518 25.90 -2.04 0.28
C GLY A 518 27.16 -2.94 0.35
N ILE A 519 27.03 -4.23 0.70
CA ILE A 519 28.14 -5.17 0.85
C ILE A 519 28.25 -6.04 -0.40
N PRO A 520 29.38 -6.08 -1.13
CA PRO A 520 29.53 -6.86 -2.36
C PRO A 520 29.61 -8.38 -2.06
N VAL A 521 28.45 -9.00 -1.81
CA VAL A 521 28.30 -10.39 -1.35
C VAL A 521 28.92 -11.39 -2.31
N ASN A 522 28.73 -11.23 -3.63
CA ASN A 522 29.28 -12.13 -4.66
C ASN A 522 30.81 -12.17 -4.69
N ARG A 523 31.47 -11.03 -4.46
CA ARG A 523 32.94 -10.96 -4.41
C ARG A 523 33.48 -11.54 -3.10
N ILE A 524 32.73 -11.42 -2.01
CA ILE A 524 33.15 -11.89 -0.70
C ILE A 524 33.09 -13.42 -0.63
N ALA A 525 32.03 -14.06 -1.14
CA ALA A 525 31.89 -15.52 -1.09
C ALA A 525 33.03 -16.26 -1.82
N GLN A 526 33.38 -15.83 -3.04
CA GLN A 526 34.48 -16.44 -3.81
C GLN A 526 35.86 -16.11 -3.25
N THR A 527 36.07 -14.86 -2.80
CA THR A 527 37.37 -14.46 -2.22
C THR A 527 37.56 -14.96 -0.79
N GLU A 528 36.49 -15.11 0.02
CA GLU A 528 36.58 -15.66 1.37
C GLU A 528 37.01 -17.12 1.37
N SER A 529 36.44 -17.97 0.52
CA SER A 529 36.82 -19.38 0.43
C SER A 529 38.30 -19.53 0.06
N ASN A 530 38.76 -18.77 -0.93
CA ASN A 530 40.15 -18.76 -1.36
C ASN A 530 41.10 -18.13 -0.33
N LYS A 531 40.69 -17.07 0.36
CA LYS A 531 41.43 -16.42 1.44
C LYS A 531 41.53 -17.33 2.68
N LEU A 532 40.44 -18.03 3.03
CA LEU A 532 40.38 -18.96 4.16
C LEU A 532 41.30 -20.17 3.91
N ALA A 533 41.33 -20.68 2.67
CA ALA A 533 42.27 -21.77 2.33
C ALA A 533 43.73 -21.31 2.48
N LYS A 534 44.06 -20.10 2.07
CA LYS A 534 45.41 -19.50 2.12
C LYS A 534 45.70 -18.74 3.41
N LEU A 535 44.78 -18.73 4.38
CA LEU A 535 44.89 -17.97 5.62
C LEU A 535 46.19 -18.28 6.40
N PRO A 536 46.62 -19.56 6.56
CA PRO A 536 47.88 -19.87 7.22
C PRO A 536 49.10 -19.21 6.55
N GLU A 537 49.12 -19.21 5.22
CA GLU A 537 50.23 -18.65 4.42
C GLU A 537 50.26 -17.13 4.51
N LEU A 538 49.10 -16.49 4.46
CA LEU A 538 48.95 -15.02 4.57
C LEU A 538 49.40 -14.52 5.96
N ILE A 539 49.06 -15.24 7.02
CA ILE A 539 49.52 -14.89 8.38
C ILE A 539 51.00 -15.10 8.53
N LYS A 540 51.55 -16.24 8.01
CA LYS A 540 52.99 -16.56 8.03
C LYS A 540 53.83 -15.51 7.28
N GLY A 541 53.30 -14.92 6.22
CA GLY A 541 53.96 -13.84 5.49
C GLY A 541 54.21 -12.57 6.32
N LYS A 542 53.40 -12.35 7.36
CA LYS A 542 53.50 -11.17 8.24
C LYS A 542 54.02 -11.48 9.63
N VAL A 543 53.92 -12.73 10.10
CA VAL A 543 54.37 -13.18 11.41
C VAL A 543 55.40 -14.33 11.21
N ILE A 544 56.65 -14.02 11.36
CA ILE A 544 57.75 -14.96 11.16
C ILE A 544 58.06 -15.66 12.48
N GLY A 545 58.26 -17.00 12.43
CA GLY A 545 58.75 -17.78 13.56
C GLY A 545 57.70 -18.24 14.60
N GLN A 546 56.38 -18.11 14.28
CA GLN A 546 55.27 -18.57 15.16
C GLN A 546 54.36 -19.58 14.45
N ASP A 547 54.92 -20.48 13.64
CA ASP A 547 54.18 -21.35 12.72
C ASP A 547 53.12 -22.22 13.39
N GLU A 548 53.45 -22.79 14.58
CA GLU A 548 52.53 -23.66 15.30
C GLU A 548 51.31 -22.89 15.85
N ALA A 549 51.55 -21.69 16.38
CA ALA A 549 50.51 -20.81 16.86
C ALA A 549 49.59 -20.34 15.71
N VAL A 550 50.18 -19.95 14.58
CA VAL A 550 49.46 -19.55 13.36
C VAL A 550 48.57 -20.68 12.85
N GLN A 551 49.08 -21.92 12.77
CA GLN A 551 48.28 -23.06 12.32
C GLN A 551 47.10 -23.37 13.25
N LYS A 552 47.28 -23.30 14.56
CA LYS A 552 46.20 -23.54 15.55
C LYS A 552 45.09 -22.49 15.42
N ILE A 553 45.46 -21.23 15.26
CA ILE A 553 44.49 -20.11 15.07
C ILE A 553 43.76 -20.28 13.75
N ALA A 554 44.49 -20.45 12.63
CA ALA A 554 43.92 -20.60 11.31
C ALA A 554 42.94 -21.78 11.23
N LYS A 555 43.27 -22.94 11.80
CA LYS A 555 42.34 -24.08 11.89
C LYS A 555 41.08 -23.77 12.68
N SER A 556 41.18 -23.01 13.77
CA SER A 556 40.03 -22.63 14.58
C SER A 556 39.08 -21.68 13.79
N ILE A 557 39.66 -20.71 13.07
CA ILE A 557 38.92 -19.79 12.22
C ILE A 557 38.26 -20.54 11.05
N GLN A 558 39.02 -21.43 10.37
CA GLN A 558 38.49 -22.24 9.26
C GLN A 558 37.33 -23.13 9.70
N ARG A 559 37.42 -23.79 10.89
CA ARG A 559 36.32 -24.60 11.43
C ARG A 559 35.07 -23.81 11.74
N ASN A 560 35.22 -22.60 12.28
CA ASN A 560 34.06 -21.73 12.54
C ASN A 560 33.37 -21.28 11.25
N ARG A 561 34.14 -20.84 10.27
CA ARG A 561 33.61 -20.37 8.97
C ARG A 561 33.08 -21.52 8.11
N ALA A 562 33.54 -22.76 8.31
CA ALA A 562 32.99 -23.96 7.67
C ALA A 562 31.63 -24.42 8.28
N GLY A 563 31.07 -23.69 9.23
CA GLY A 563 29.77 -24.02 9.82
C GLY A 563 29.82 -25.19 10.84
N LEU A 564 31.00 -25.64 11.22
CA LEU A 564 31.18 -26.77 12.15
C LEU A 564 31.05 -26.38 13.63
N LYS A 565 30.60 -25.15 13.91
CA LYS A 565 30.47 -24.62 15.28
C LYS A 565 29.17 -23.85 15.41
N ASP A 566 28.64 -23.80 16.64
CA ASP A 566 27.44 -23.02 16.99
C ASP A 566 27.62 -21.53 16.63
N PRO A 567 26.75 -20.92 15.80
CA PRO A 567 26.85 -19.53 15.37
C PRO A 567 26.81 -18.52 16.53
N ASN A 568 26.18 -18.86 17.64
CA ASN A 568 26.09 -18.01 18.83
C ASN A 568 27.35 -18.01 19.72
N LYS A 569 28.35 -18.81 19.38
CA LYS A 569 29.60 -18.88 20.14
C LYS A 569 30.71 -18.11 19.42
N PRO A 570 31.62 -17.43 20.19
CA PRO A 570 32.73 -16.70 19.60
C PRO A 570 33.60 -17.61 18.75
N ILE A 571 34.23 -17.06 17.69
CA ILE A 571 35.11 -17.80 16.74
C ILE A 571 36.12 -18.67 17.45
N GLY A 572 36.71 -18.17 18.54
CA GLY A 572 37.61 -18.89 19.43
C GLY A 572 38.07 -18.00 20.57
N SER A 573 38.37 -18.61 21.68
CA SER A 573 39.04 -17.96 22.81
C SER A 573 40.48 -18.45 22.86
N PHE A 574 41.46 -17.55 22.75
CA PHE A 574 42.86 -17.86 22.67
C PHE A 574 43.63 -17.19 23.80
N ILE A 575 44.49 -17.94 24.47
CA ILE A 575 45.43 -17.42 25.47
C ILE A 575 46.84 -17.54 24.91
N PHE A 576 47.50 -16.40 24.71
CA PHE A 576 48.89 -16.36 24.25
C PHE A 576 49.85 -16.31 25.45
N LEU A 577 50.55 -17.38 25.67
CA LEU A 577 51.54 -17.49 26.75
C LEU A 577 52.95 -17.42 26.17
N GLY A 578 53.82 -16.66 26.77
CA GLY A 578 55.22 -16.50 26.36
C GLY A 578 55.88 -15.27 26.96
N GLN A 579 57.20 -15.16 26.83
CA GLN A 579 57.99 -14.03 27.35
C GLN A 579 57.64 -12.72 26.64
N THR A 580 58.03 -11.58 27.23
CA THR A 580 57.85 -10.27 26.63
C THR A 580 58.70 -10.18 25.36
N GLY A 581 58.12 -9.61 24.26
CA GLY A 581 58.85 -9.44 22.98
C GLY A 581 58.70 -10.56 21.97
N VAL A 582 58.12 -11.73 22.29
CA VAL A 582 57.98 -12.89 21.36
C VAL A 582 56.88 -12.73 20.30
N GLY A 583 56.27 -11.56 20.16
CA GLY A 583 55.30 -11.27 19.09
C GLY A 583 53.83 -11.61 19.37
N LYS A 584 53.40 -11.84 20.63
CA LYS A 584 52.01 -12.17 21.00
C LYS A 584 51.01 -11.15 20.48
N THR A 585 51.26 -9.87 20.72
CA THR A 585 50.40 -8.77 20.31
C THR A 585 50.38 -8.59 18.78
N GLN A 586 51.52 -8.82 18.13
CA GLN A 586 51.60 -8.74 16.66
C GLN A 586 50.79 -9.85 16.01
N LEU A 587 50.86 -11.08 16.52
CA LEU A 587 50.06 -12.20 16.04
C LEU A 587 48.57 -11.92 16.20
N ALA A 588 48.12 -11.38 17.34
CA ALA A 588 46.72 -10.99 17.55
C ALA A 588 46.27 -9.92 16.58
N LYS A 589 47.07 -8.86 16.36
CA LYS A 589 46.75 -7.79 15.39
C LYS A 589 46.63 -8.29 13.95
N VAL A 590 47.57 -9.15 13.54
CA VAL A 590 47.54 -9.72 12.17
C VAL A 590 46.35 -10.66 11.99
N CYS A 591 46.00 -11.46 12.99
CA CYS A 591 44.79 -12.31 12.94
C CYS A 591 43.51 -11.46 12.80
N LEU A 592 43.41 -10.35 13.52
CA LEU A 592 42.27 -9.45 13.49
C LEU A 592 42.07 -8.84 12.07
N LEU A 593 43.14 -8.44 11.40
CA LEU A 593 43.12 -7.90 10.03
C LEU A 593 42.57 -8.88 8.97
N TYR A 594 42.59 -10.19 9.26
CA TYR A 594 42.08 -11.22 8.33
C TYR A 594 40.75 -11.84 8.78
N THR A 595 40.21 -11.47 9.95
CA THR A 595 38.96 -12.00 10.49
C THR A 595 37.83 -10.96 10.55
N SER A 596 38.16 -9.70 10.50
CA SER A 596 37.25 -8.57 10.26
C SER A 596 37.16 -8.30 8.77
#